data_c3f3c303515d66c30091deb7acd0ec1a
#
_entry.id   c3f3c303515d66c30091deb7acd0ec1a
#
_cell.length_a   1.000
_cell.length_b   1.000
_cell.length_c   1.000
_cell.angle_alpha   90.00
_cell.angle_beta   90.00
_cell.angle_gamma   90.00
#
_symmetry.space_group_name_H-M   'P 1'
#
loop_
_entity.id
_entity.type
_entity.pdbx_description
1 polymer ?
#
loop_
_entity_poly.entity_id
_entity_poly.type
_entity_poly.pdbx_seq_one_letter_code
_entity_poly.pdbx_strand_id
1 'polypeptide(L)'
;MTIPNKFLAFRIHQEEKTVRPALEEITLEDLTEGEVIVKNSYSSINYKDALAATGAGKILRKFPLVGGVDVAGTVIESSDPTLKPGDKVLAACSGLSETNDGGYSEYSRLTSNAAIKIPENITPRTAMAIG
;
A
#
# COMPACT_ATOMS: atom_id res chain seq x y z
N MET A 1 -1.88 -11.23 -16.17
CA MET A 1 -2.83 -11.31 -15.03
C MET A 1 -3.76 -10.11 -15.07
N THR A 2 -5.04 -10.34 -14.88
CA THR A 2 -6.04 -9.28 -14.99
C THR A 2 -6.29 -8.64 -13.62
N ILE A 3 -6.31 -7.32 -13.58
CA ILE A 3 -6.65 -6.57 -12.38
C ILE A 3 -8.18 -6.53 -12.28
N PRO A 4 -8.78 -6.91 -11.15
CA PRO A 4 -10.23 -6.84 -11.02
C PRO A 4 -10.72 -5.40 -11.01
N ASN A 5 -11.97 -5.19 -11.43
CA ASN A 5 -12.57 -3.85 -11.45
C ASN A 5 -12.67 -3.24 -10.06
N LYS A 6 -12.92 -4.09 -9.06
CA LYS A 6 -13.00 -3.68 -7.65
C LYS A 6 -12.22 -4.65 -6.79
N PHE A 7 -11.66 -4.16 -5.71
CA PHE A 7 -10.92 -4.95 -4.74
C PHE A 7 -11.04 -4.35 -3.35
N LEU A 8 -10.76 -5.13 -2.32
CA LEU A 8 -10.89 -4.69 -0.93
C LEU A 8 -9.70 -3.86 -0.50
N ALA A 9 -9.98 -2.83 0.28
CA ALA A 9 -8.98 -1.98 0.90
C ALA A 9 -9.46 -1.48 2.26
N PHE A 10 -8.53 -1.31 3.17
CA PHE A 10 -8.78 -0.70 4.47
C PHE A 10 -8.48 0.79 4.33
N ARG A 11 -9.53 1.58 4.11
CA ARG A 11 -9.41 3.03 3.89
C ARG A 11 -9.70 3.81 5.17
N ILE A 12 -8.93 4.84 5.37
CA ILE A 12 -9.07 5.73 6.52
C ILE A 12 -9.66 7.04 6.02
N HIS A 13 -10.88 7.33 6.48
CA HIS A 13 -11.62 8.53 6.14
C HIS A 13 -11.57 9.52 7.30
N GLN A 14 -11.84 10.77 6.99
CA GLN A 14 -12.05 11.80 7.99
C GLN A 14 -13.45 12.36 7.81
N GLU A 15 -14.25 12.34 8.88
CA GLU A 15 -15.57 12.96 8.94
C GLU A 15 -15.50 14.05 10.00
N GLU A 16 -15.53 15.31 9.56
CA GLU A 16 -15.28 16.47 10.42
C GLU A 16 -13.90 16.37 11.08
N LYS A 17 -13.84 16.12 12.41
CA LYS A 17 -12.59 15.96 13.15
C LYS A 17 -12.33 14.51 13.56
N THR A 18 -13.19 13.60 13.14
CA THR A 18 -13.12 12.19 13.52
C THR A 18 -12.55 11.36 12.40
N VAL A 19 -11.59 10.51 12.74
CA VAL A 19 -11.01 9.53 11.81
C VAL A 19 -11.91 8.29 11.81
N ARG A 20 -12.26 7.81 10.62
CA ARG A 20 -13.13 6.64 10.45
C ARG A 20 -12.50 5.63 9.49
N PRO A 21 -11.91 4.54 10.01
CA PRO A 21 -11.43 3.46 9.16
C PRO A 21 -12.59 2.59 8.68
N ALA A 22 -12.48 2.07 7.47
CA ALA A 22 -13.49 1.17 6.92
C ALA A 22 -12.85 0.19 5.92
N LEU A 23 -13.29 -1.06 5.97
CA LEU A 23 -12.96 -2.04 4.93
C LEU A 23 -14.01 -1.87 3.83
N GLU A 24 -13.56 -1.50 2.63
CA GLU A 24 -14.46 -1.19 1.53
C GLU A 24 -13.91 -1.62 0.18
N GLU A 25 -14.79 -1.71 -0.81
CA GLU A 25 -14.37 -1.98 -2.19
C GLU A 25 -13.99 -0.66 -2.87
N ILE A 26 -12.83 -0.68 -3.52
CA ILE A 26 -12.33 0.47 -4.28
C ILE A 26 -11.88 0.02 -5.68
N THR A 27 -11.59 0.99 -6.53
CA THR A 27 -11.05 0.74 -7.86
C THR A 27 -9.61 1.23 -7.93
N LEU A 28 -8.91 0.87 -9.00
CA LEU A 28 -7.54 1.31 -9.20
C LEU A 28 -7.43 2.84 -9.29
N GLU A 29 -8.45 3.49 -9.86
CA GLU A 29 -8.51 4.94 -9.99
C GLU A 29 -8.67 5.65 -8.66
N ASP A 30 -9.15 4.96 -7.64
CA ASP A 30 -9.27 5.53 -6.28
C ASP A 30 -7.91 5.65 -5.60
N LEU A 31 -6.91 4.90 -6.07
CA LEU A 31 -5.57 4.93 -5.49
C LEU A 31 -4.77 6.14 -5.97
N THR A 32 -3.86 6.60 -5.11
CA THR A 32 -2.92 7.66 -5.47
C THR A 32 -2.04 7.20 -6.64
N GLU A 33 -1.54 8.15 -7.42
CA GLU A 33 -0.77 7.86 -8.63
C GLU A 33 0.55 7.14 -8.34
N GLY A 34 0.95 6.31 -9.28
CA GLY A 34 2.22 5.58 -9.23
C GLY A 34 2.42 4.78 -10.49
N GLU A 35 3.68 4.49 -10.80
CA GLU A 35 4.09 3.79 -12.01
C GLU A 35 3.95 2.27 -11.92
N VAL A 36 3.83 1.73 -10.71
CA VAL A 36 3.90 0.29 -10.46
C VAL A 36 2.63 -0.20 -9.77
N ILE A 37 1.92 -1.12 -10.41
CA ILE A 37 0.75 -1.76 -9.81
C ILE A 37 1.18 -3.10 -9.26
N VAL A 38 0.89 -3.34 -7.98
CA VAL A 38 1.34 -4.51 -7.24
C VAL A 38 0.13 -5.27 -6.71
N LYS A 39 0.12 -6.58 -6.91
CA LYS A 39 -0.79 -7.47 -6.20
C LYS A 39 -0.14 -7.78 -4.85
N ASN A 40 -0.75 -7.30 -3.78
CA ASN A 40 -0.17 -7.40 -2.45
C ASN A 40 -0.28 -8.82 -1.90
N SER A 41 0.82 -9.29 -1.31
CA SER A 41 0.88 -10.60 -0.66
C SER A 41 0.89 -10.46 0.86
N TYR A 42 1.64 -9.49 1.36
CA TYR A 42 1.83 -9.26 2.79
C TYR A 42 1.97 -7.78 3.08
N SER A 43 1.59 -7.41 4.27
CA SER A 43 1.86 -6.11 4.86
C SER A 43 2.39 -6.37 6.28
N SER A 44 2.50 -5.34 7.08
CA SER A 44 2.93 -5.46 8.47
C SER A 44 2.04 -4.58 9.34
N ILE A 45 2.07 -4.80 10.65
CA ILE A 45 1.32 -3.97 11.60
C ILE A 45 2.31 -3.29 12.51
N ASN A 46 2.32 -1.97 12.47
CA ASN A 46 3.22 -1.14 13.23
C ASN A 46 2.43 -0.18 14.12
N TYR A 47 3.05 0.36 15.14
CA TYR A 47 2.42 1.33 16.03
C TYR A 47 1.85 2.52 15.25
N LYS A 48 2.57 2.97 14.24
CA LYS A 48 2.16 4.06 13.36
C LYS A 48 0.83 3.75 12.64
N ASP A 49 0.63 2.50 12.24
CA ASP A 49 -0.60 2.07 11.58
C ASP A 49 -1.80 2.15 12.54
N ALA A 50 -1.60 1.80 13.78
CA ALA A 50 -2.63 1.92 14.81
C ALA A 50 -2.98 3.39 15.09
N LEU A 51 -1.99 4.25 15.15
CA LEU A 51 -2.21 5.69 15.31
C LEU A 51 -3.01 6.26 14.14
N ALA A 52 -2.69 5.84 12.92
CA ALA A 52 -3.39 6.27 11.72
C ALA A 52 -4.87 5.84 11.74
N ALA A 53 -5.11 4.57 12.04
CA ALA A 53 -6.45 3.99 11.98
C ALA A 53 -7.38 4.51 13.09
N THR A 54 -6.84 4.78 14.26
CA THR A 54 -7.63 5.24 15.42
C THR A 54 -7.75 6.75 15.51
N GLY A 55 -6.90 7.48 14.79
CA GLY A 55 -6.83 8.93 14.91
C GLY A 55 -6.10 9.42 16.15
N ALA A 56 -5.50 8.50 16.92
CA ALA A 56 -4.77 8.84 18.14
C ALA A 56 -3.49 9.63 17.84
N GLY A 57 -2.96 9.49 16.62
CA GLY A 57 -1.85 10.29 16.14
C GLY A 57 -2.17 10.81 14.73
N LYS A 58 -1.69 12.00 14.41
CA LYS A 58 -1.93 12.61 13.11
C LYS A 58 -0.91 12.10 12.11
N ILE A 59 -1.19 10.93 11.51
CA ILE A 59 -0.29 10.28 10.57
C ILE A 59 -0.63 10.68 9.13
N LEU A 60 -1.92 10.57 8.74
CA LEU A 60 -2.35 10.90 7.38
C LEU A 60 -2.33 12.41 7.17
N ARG A 61 -1.75 12.83 6.05
CA ARG A 61 -1.71 14.24 5.66
C ARG A 61 -2.86 14.62 4.73
N LYS A 62 -3.55 13.63 4.21
CA LYS A 62 -4.78 13.80 3.43
C LYS A 62 -5.69 12.61 3.61
N PHE A 63 -6.95 12.76 3.27
CA PHE A 63 -8.00 11.74 3.41
C PHE A 63 -8.84 11.69 2.14
N PRO A 64 -9.42 10.54 1.78
CA PRO A 64 -9.14 9.24 2.38
C PRO A 64 -7.83 8.63 1.85
N LEU A 65 -7.21 7.76 2.62
CA LEU A 65 -6.06 6.98 2.19
C LEU A 65 -6.19 5.54 2.69
N VAL A 66 -5.64 4.60 1.93
CA VAL A 66 -5.45 3.23 2.39
C VAL A 66 -4.36 3.25 3.45
N GLY A 67 -4.60 2.58 4.58
CA GLY A 67 -3.62 2.46 5.65
C GLY A 67 -2.50 1.47 5.31
N GLY A 68 -1.54 1.32 6.24
CA GLY A 68 -0.43 0.38 6.10
C GLY A 68 0.81 1.03 5.52
N VAL A 69 1.83 1.22 6.36
CA VAL A 69 3.08 1.88 5.94
C VAL A 69 4.01 0.98 5.14
N ASP A 70 3.80 -0.32 5.21
CA ASP A 70 4.64 -1.31 4.52
C ASP A 70 3.80 -2.25 3.67
N VAL A 71 4.39 -2.74 2.57
CA VAL A 71 3.73 -3.70 1.69
C VAL A 71 4.78 -4.50 0.92
N ALA A 72 4.44 -5.75 0.62
CA ALA A 72 5.22 -6.59 -0.28
C ALA A 72 4.29 -7.37 -1.18
N GLY A 73 4.66 -7.53 -2.42
CA GLY A 73 3.84 -8.26 -3.39
C GLY A 73 4.53 -8.45 -4.73
N THR A 74 3.72 -8.71 -5.74
CA THR A 74 4.17 -9.01 -7.09
C THR A 74 3.71 -7.92 -8.05
N VAL A 75 4.62 -7.40 -8.85
CA VAL A 75 4.31 -6.42 -9.89
C VAL A 75 3.37 -7.06 -10.93
N ILE A 76 2.26 -6.38 -11.23
CA ILE A 76 1.29 -6.80 -12.26
C ILE A 76 1.47 -5.96 -13.51
N GLU A 77 1.60 -4.64 -13.35
CA GLU A 77 1.85 -3.70 -14.42
C GLU A 77 2.86 -2.67 -13.95
N SER A 78 3.66 -2.17 -14.88
CA SER A 78 4.64 -1.14 -14.57
C SER A 78 5.00 -0.34 -15.80
N SER A 79 5.08 0.98 -15.66
CA SER A 79 5.64 1.85 -16.68
C SER A 79 7.15 2.08 -16.45
N ASP A 80 7.69 1.56 -15.35
CA ASP A 80 9.13 1.62 -15.06
C ASP A 80 9.82 0.41 -15.69
N PRO A 81 10.76 0.60 -16.62
CA PRO A 81 11.42 -0.54 -17.30
C PRO A 81 12.29 -1.39 -16.36
N THR A 82 12.64 -0.89 -15.17
CA THR A 82 13.44 -1.65 -14.21
C THR A 82 12.59 -2.55 -13.32
N LEU A 83 11.26 -2.36 -13.32
CA LEU A 83 10.31 -3.14 -12.52
C LEU A 83 9.30 -3.78 -13.48
N LYS A 84 9.40 -5.09 -13.64
CA LYS A 84 8.62 -5.83 -14.65
C LYS A 84 7.54 -6.68 -14.00
N PRO A 85 6.44 -6.97 -14.70
CA PRO A 85 5.45 -7.94 -14.22
C PRO A 85 6.11 -9.24 -13.79
N GLY A 86 5.71 -9.73 -12.62
CA GLY A 86 6.31 -10.92 -12.00
C GLY A 86 7.39 -10.63 -10.98
N ASP A 87 7.97 -9.44 -10.99
CA ASP A 87 8.98 -9.06 -9.99
C ASP A 87 8.36 -8.96 -8.61
N LYS A 88 9.09 -9.43 -7.59
CA LYS A 88 8.70 -9.27 -6.19
C LYS A 88 9.27 -7.96 -5.68
N VAL A 89 8.42 -7.15 -5.06
CA VAL A 89 8.80 -5.83 -4.55
C VAL A 89 8.29 -5.60 -3.15
N LEU A 90 8.93 -4.67 -2.46
CA LEU A 90 8.44 -4.15 -1.19
C LEU A 90 8.47 -2.62 -1.23
N ALA A 91 7.69 -2.01 -0.35
CA ALA A 91 7.78 -0.60 -0.03
C ALA A 91 7.62 -0.47 1.48
N ALA A 92 8.48 0.34 2.09
CA ALA A 92 8.48 0.55 3.53
C ALA A 92 8.49 2.05 3.81
N CYS A 93 7.50 2.52 4.51
CA CYS A 93 7.27 3.95 4.75
C CYS A 93 7.09 4.72 3.43
N SER A 94 8.06 5.45 2.96
CA SER A 94 8.07 6.13 1.64
C SER A 94 6.80 6.90 1.29
N GLY A 95 6.14 7.49 2.28
CA GLY A 95 4.90 8.24 2.09
C GLY A 95 3.63 7.39 2.19
N LEU A 96 3.74 6.06 2.31
CA LEU A 96 2.58 5.18 2.44
C LEU A 96 1.83 5.49 3.74
N SER A 97 0.50 5.58 3.63
CA SER A 97 -0.38 5.93 4.75
C SER A 97 -0.12 7.34 5.33
N GLU A 98 0.56 8.19 4.58
CA GLU A 98 0.79 9.60 4.92
C GLU A 98 0.27 10.52 3.82
N THR A 99 0.87 10.43 2.65
CA THR A 99 0.50 11.20 1.46
C THR A 99 0.01 10.31 0.33
N ASN A 100 0.35 9.03 0.36
CA ASN A 100 -0.01 8.02 -0.63
C ASN A 100 -0.73 6.87 0.04
N ASP A 101 -1.52 6.15 -0.75
CA ASP A 101 -2.20 4.95 -0.27
C ASP A 101 -1.20 3.89 0.14
N GLY A 102 -1.49 3.22 1.25
CA GLY A 102 -0.63 2.22 1.85
C GLY A 102 -0.92 0.79 1.41
N GLY A 103 -0.44 -0.16 2.21
CA GLY A 103 -0.45 -1.58 1.86
C GLY A 103 -1.65 -2.39 2.28
N TYR A 104 -2.58 -1.82 3.04
CA TYR A 104 -3.77 -2.57 3.51
C TYR A 104 -4.85 -2.62 2.43
N SER A 105 -4.50 -3.24 1.32
CA SER A 105 -5.34 -3.37 0.14
C SER A 105 -4.90 -4.61 -0.64
N GLU A 106 -5.80 -5.20 -1.40
CA GLU A 106 -5.43 -6.33 -2.25
C GLU A 106 -4.47 -5.92 -3.36
N TYR A 107 -4.58 -4.67 -3.84
CA TYR A 107 -3.67 -4.10 -4.84
C TYR A 107 -3.19 -2.74 -4.36
N SER A 108 -1.95 -2.41 -4.72
CA SER A 108 -1.36 -1.10 -4.45
C SER A 108 -0.83 -0.49 -5.74
N ARG A 109 -0.76 0.83 -5.75
CA ARG A 109 -0.19 1.59 -6.85
C ARG A 109 0.95 2.40 -6.27
N LEU A 110 2.18 1.96 -6.54
CA LEU A 110 3.38 2.52 -5.93
C LEU A 110 4.14 3.41 -6.91
N THR A 111 4.80 4.42 -6.38
CA THR A 111 5.76 5.17 -7.19
C THR A 111 7.01 4.32 -7.40
N SER A 112 7.72 4.57 -8.49
CA SER A 112 8.98 3.86 -8.77
C SER A 112 9.99 4.01 -7.65
N ASN A 113 10.03 5.19 -7.02
CA ASN A 113 10.97 5.47 -5.92
C ASN A 113 10.65 4.68 -4.66
N ALA A 114 9.39 4.32 -4.45
CA ALA A 114 8.97 3.57 -3.27
C ALA A 114 9.17 2.07 -3.45
N ALA A 115 9.02 1.55 -4.67
CA ALA A 115 9.08 0.11 -4.95
C ALA A 115 10.53 -0.37 -5.03
N ILE A 116 10.87 -1.31 -4.16
CA ILE A 116 12.22 -1.90 -4.09
C ILE A 116 12.12 -3.38 -4.44
N LYS A 117 12.95 -3.84 -5.37
CA LYS A 117 13.02 -5.26 -5.71
C LYS A 117 13.49 -6.07 -4.52
N ILE A 118 12.76 -7.15 -4.23
CA ILE A 118 13.17 -8.10 -3.18
C ILE A 118 14.18 -9.07 -3.80
N PRO A 119 15.34 -9.32 -3.14
CA PRO A 119 16.31 -10.32 -3.60
C PRO A 119 15.65 -11.71 -3.70
N GLU A 120 16.12 -12.53 -4.64
CA GLU A 120 15.55 -13.85 -4.91
C GLU A 120 15.49 -14.79 -3.70
N ASN A 121 16.44 -14.63 -2.78
CA ASN A 121 16.51 -15.46 -1.58
C ASN A 121 15.62 -14.99 -0.42
N ILE A 122 14.88 -13.92 -0.62
CA ILE A 122 13.96 -13.37 0.40
C ILE A 122 12.53 -13.41 -0.16
N THR A 123 11.61 -13.94 0.63
CA THR A 123 10.19 -13.96 0.25
C THR A 123 9.50 -12.65 0.67
N PRO A 124 8.37 -12.31 0.04
CA PRO A 124 7.57 -11.17 0.50
C PRO A 124 7.18 -11.26 1.99
N ARG A 125 6.90 -12.48 2.45
CA ARG A 125 6.58 -12.72 3.87
C ARG A 125 7.76 -12.35 4.77
N THR A 126 8.96 -12.82 4.42
CA THR A 126 10.17 -12.53 5.19
C THR A 126 10.50 -11.03 5.15
N ALA A 127 10.34 -10.40 3.99
CA ALA A 127 10.58 -8.97 3.85
C ALA A 127 9.71 -8.15 4.81
N MET A 128 8.43 -8.52 4.93
CA MET A 128 7.51 -7.82 5.84
C MET A 128 7.78 -8.15 7.32
N ALA A 129 8.33 -9.31 7.61
CA ALA A 129 8.69 -9.68 8.98
C ALA A 129 9.92 -8.91 9.49
N ILE A 130 10.80 -8.46 8.60
CA ILE A 130 12.01 -7.68 8.94
C ILE A 130 11.66 -6.21 9.18
N GLY A 131 10.76 -5.67 8.38
CA GLY A 131 10.43 -4.25 8.31
C GLY A 131 9.64 -3.64 9.46
#